data_128c3b0f2faf067ec0b061bb4cf97434
#
_entry.id   128c3b0f2faf067ec0b061bb4cf97434
#
_cell.length_a   1.000
_cell.length_b   1.000
_cell.length_c   1.000
_cell.angle_alpha   90.00
_cell.angle_beta   90.00
_cell.angle_gamma   90.00
#
_symmetry.space_group_name_H-M   'P 1'
#
loop_
_entity.id
_entity.type
_entity.pdbx_description
1 polymer ?
#
loop_
_entity_poly.entity_id
_entity_poly.type
_entity_poly.pdbx_seq_one_letter_code
_entity_poly.pdbx_strand_id
1 'polypeptide(L)'
;MPTQTRETTLDELEKLAERGCVYVILDACDAPAVPEKARNLGDELAVSLYNGTAQEDYWAIAPYLCRADTKLLEWVKTSLWKEPWGIVVISTADFAAVRAHFRRFLMVQSPEGEYWYFRFYDPRVLPVFLESSNDNELKEFFGPVQAYAVHSPEDMKLRLIKAV
;
A
#
# COMPACT_ATOMS: atom_id res chain seq x y z
N MET A 1 -12.48 19.40 -5.46
CA MET A 1 -11.13 18.77 -5.33
C MET A 1 -11.29 17.27 -5.21
N PRO A 2 -10.64 16.53 -6.05
CA PRO A 2 -10.81 15.07 -6.03
C PRO A 2 -10.20 14.41 -4.80
N THR A 3 -9.18 15.01 -4.18
CA THR A 3 -8.58 14.48 -2.95
C THR A 3 -8.28 15.58 -1.94
N GLN A 4 -8.22 15.18 -0.68
CA GLN A 4 -7.84 16.03 0.44
C GLN A 4 -6.68 15.39 1.18
N THR A 5 -5.63 16.17 1.45
CA THR A 5 -4.43 15.71 2.12
C THR A 5 -4.21 16.47 3.44
N ARG A 6 -3.87 15.75 4.51
CA ARG A 6 -3.45 16.32 5.79
C ARG A 6 -2.30 15.51 6.38
N GLU A 7 -1.56 16.11 7.30
CA GLU A 7 -0.59 15.35 8.10
C GLU A 7 -1.31 14.40 9.05
N THR A 8 -0.68 13.26 9.33
CA THR A 8 -1.12 12.28 10.32
C THR A 8 0.09 11.79 11.11
N THR A 9 -0.15 10.98 12.12
CA THR A 9 0.90 10.43 12.97
C THR A 9 0.81 8.91 13.02
N LEU A 10 1.91 8.28 13.39
CA LEU A 10 1.92 6.83 13.61
C LEU A 10 0.92 6.44 14.71
N ASP A 11 0.79 7.25 15.77
CA ASP A 11 -0.18 7.03 16.84
C ASP A 11 -1.62 6.96 16.32
N GLU A 12 -2.00 7.85 15.41
CA GLU A 12 -3.33 7.80 14.79
C GLU A 12 -3.53 6.50 14.01
N LEU A 13 -2.52 6.07 13.26
CA LEU A 13 -2.57 4.83 12.49
C LEU A 13 -2.63 3.60 13.40
N GLU A 14 -1.89 3.60 14.50
CA GLU A 14 -1.91 2.51 15.48
C GLU A 14 -3.29 2.36 16.13
N LYS A 15 -3.95 3.46 16.46
CA LYS A 15 -5.32 3.43 16.99
C LYS A 15 -6.32 2.84 15.99
N LEU A 16 -6.17 3.17 14.71
CA LEU A 16 -6.99 2.57 13.65
C LEU A 16 -6.66 1.08 13.47
N ALA A 17 -5.39 0.70 13.59
CA ALA A 17 -4.95 -0.69 13.51
C ALA A 17 -5.57 -1.55 14.62
N GLU A 18 -5.71 -1.02 15.82
CA GLU A 18 -6.40 -1.69 16.94
C GLU A 18 -7.85 -2.04 16.60
N ARG A 19 -8.49 -1.26 15.72
CA ARG A 19 -9.84 -1.51 15.21
C ARG A 19 -9.86 -2.47 14.01
N GLY A 20 -8.71 -2.95 13.55
CA GLY A 20 -8.60 -3.81 12.37
C GLY A 20 -8.79 -3.09 11.03
N CYS A 21 -8.62 -1.78 10.99
CA CYS A 21 -8.88 -0.96 9.81
C CYS A 21 -7.63 -0.58 9.01
N VAL A 22 -6.47 -1.13 9.34
CA VAL A 22 -5.21 -0.74 8.69
C VAL A 22 -4.55 -1.94 8.01
N TYR A 23 -4.15 -1.70 6.78
CA TYR A 23 -3.30 -2.57 5.99
C TYR A 23 -2.07 -1.78 5.56
N VAL A 24 -0.99 -2.47 5.26
CA VAL A 24 0.17 -1.87 4.61
C VAL A 24 0.48 -2.67 3.35
N ILE A 25 0.92 -1.97 2.32
CA ILE A 25 1.50 -2.61 1.15
C ILE A 25 2.98 -2.29 1.18
N LEU A 26 3.79 -3.33 1.42
CA LEU A 26 5.22 -3.23 1.57
C LEU A 26 5.91 -3.60 0.26
N ASP A 27 6.78 -2.72 -0.21
CA ASP A 27 7.50 -2.87 -1.47
C ASP A 27 8.85 -3.54 -1.23
N ALA A 28 8.94 -4.83 -1.52
CA ALA A 28 10.18 -5.59 -1.35
C ALA A 28 11.31 -5.11 -2.26
N CYS A 29 11.01 -4.47 -3.39
CA CYS A 29 12.01 -3.95 -4.31
C CYS A 29 12.91 -2.91 -3.63
N ASP A 30 12.29 -1.99 -2.85
CA ASP A 30 13.01 -0.94 -2.14
C ASP A 30 13.24 -1.25 -0.66
N ALA A 31 12.75 -2.39 -0.17
CA ALA A 31 12.89 -2.82 1.21
C ALA A 31 13.15 -4.35 1.27
N PRO A 32 14.40 -4.80 1.10
CA PRO A 32 14.74 -6.22 0.97
C PRO A 32 14.39 -7.10 2.18
N ALA A 33 14.14 -6.51 3.35
CA ALA A 33 13.71 -7.25 4.54
C ALA A 33 12.24 -7.70 4.49
N VAL A 34 11.46 -7.18 3.53
CA VAL A 34 10.00 -7.41 3.46
C VAL A 34 9.62 -8.88 3.20
N PRO A 35 10.23 -9.61 2.25
CA PRO A 35 9.80 -10.99 1.99
C PRO A 35 9.92 -11.91 3.20
N GLU A 36 11.00 -11.81 3.96
CA GLU A 36 11.18 -12.60 5.18
C GLU A 36 10.15 -12.20 6.25
N LYS A 37 9.92 -10.91 6.42
CA LYS A 37 8.92 -10.41 7.36
C LYS A 37 7.52 -10.92 7.00
N ALA A 38 7.15 -10.88 5.73
CA ALA A 38 5.86 -11.38 5.25
C ALA A 38 5.72 -12.89 5.51
N ARG A 39 6.78 -13.65 5.25
CA ARG A 39 6.80 -15.09 5.54
C ARG A 39 6.58 -15.37 7.02
N ASN A 40 7.23 -14.62 7.90
CA ASN A 40 7.11 -14.77 9.35
C ASN A 40 5.72 -14.40 9.87
N LEU A 41 5.01 -13.47 9.21
CA LEU A 41 3.64 -13.12 9.56
C LEU A 41 2.64 -14.22 9.18
N GLY A 42 2.93 -15.00 8.15
CA GLY A 42 2.06 -16.06 7.65
C GLY A 42 0.99 -15.57 6.68
N ASP A 43 0.42 -16.50 5.93
CA ASP A 43 -0.50 -16.23 4.82
C ASP A 43 -1.83 -15.57 5.23
N GLU A 44 -2.21 -15.70 6.50
CA GLU A 44 -3.41 -15.06 7.03
C GLU A 44 -3.24 -13.55 7.25
N LEU A 45 -1.99 -13.10 7.42
CA LEU A 45 -1.68 -11.71 7.72
C LEU A 45 -0.88 -11.01 6.63
N ALA A 46 -0.25 -11.75 5.73
CA ALA A 46 0.59 -11.18 4.68
C ALA A 46 0.57 -12.05 3.43
N VAL A 47 0.32 -11.43 2.29
CA VAL A 47 0.34 -12.12 0.99
C VAL A 47 1.03 -11.26 -0.06
N SER A 48 1.70 -11.90 -1.01
CA SER A 48 2.13 -11.21 -2.22
C SER A 48 0.91 -10.77 -3.02
N LEU A 49 0.93 -9.55 -3.53
CA LEU A 49 -0.09 -9.11 -4.48
C LEU A 49 0.10 -9.74 -5.87
N TYR A 50 1.30 -10.19 -6.19
CA TYR A 50 1.52 -11.02 -7.36
C TYR A 50 0.87 -12.39 -7.16
N ASN A 51 0.40 -13.00 -8.23
CA ASN A 51 -0.16 -14.34 -8.20
C ASN A 51 0.39 -15.20 -9.35
N GLY A 52 0.11 -16.50 -9.31
CA GLY A 52 0.59 -17.45 -10.31
C GLY A 52 2.11 -17.50 -10.36
N THR A 53 2.67 -17.59 -11.56
CA THR A 53 4.14 -17.66 -11.75
C THR A 53 4.86 -16.41 -11.30
N ALA A 54 4.24 -15.23 -11.40
CA ALA A 54 4.84 -13.98 -10.93
C ALA A 54 5.07 -13.98 -9.42
N GLN A 55 4.19 -14.62 -8.65
CA GLN A 55 4.38 -14.77 -7.20
C GLN A 55 5.62 -15.59 -6.87
N GLU A 56 5.89 -16.64 -7.62
CA GLU A 56 7.05 -17.52 -7.43
C GLU A 56 8.34 -16.88 -7.95
N ASP A 57 8.29 -16.27 -9.13
CA ASP A 57 9.48 -15.77 -9.82
C ASP A 57 9.97 -14.42 -9.27
N TYR A 58 9.07 -13.58 -8.78
CA TYR A 58 9.37 -12.20 -8.37
C TYR A 58 9.15 -11.92 -6.89
N TRP A 59 9.18 -12.95 -6.05
CA TRP A 59 8.97 -12.82 -4.61
C TRP A 59 9.89 -11.79 -3.93
N ALA A 60 11.11 -11.65 -4.43
CA ALA A 60 12.12 -10.77 -3.84
C ALA A 60 11.85 -9.27 -4.08
N ILE A 61 11.02 -8.95 -5.07
CA ILE A 61 10.73 -7.56 -5.46
C ILE A 61 9.23 -7.25 -5.46
N ALA A 62 8.42 -8.17 -4.96
CA ALA A 62 6.96 -8.04 -5.01
C ALA A 62 6.42 -7.05 -3.99
N PRO A 63 5.23 -6.46 -4.25
CA PRO A 63 4.46 -5.80 -3.22
C PRO A 63 3.75 -6.84 -2.35
N TYR A 64 3.83 -6.69 -1.03
CA TYR A 64 3.16 -7.56 -0.06
C TYR A 64 2.09 -6.79 0.68
N LEU A 65 0.84 -7.29 0.59
CA LEU A 65 -0.28 -6.76 1.37
C LEU A 65 -0.27 -7.43 2.75
N CYS A 66 -0.21 -6.61 3.79
CA CYS A 66 -0.19 -7.08 5.17
C CYS A 66 -1.33 -6.44 5.96
N ARG A 67 -2.02 -7.24 6.76
CA ARG A 67 -2.91 -6.70 7.79
C ARG A 67 -2.04 -6.13 8.91
N ALA A 68 -2.20 -4.84 9.20
CA ALA A 68 -1.31 -4.15 10.12
C ALA A 68 -1.89 -4.14 11.53
N ASP A 69 -1.06 -4.56 12.49
CA ASP A 69 -1.24 -4.31 13.90
C ASP A 69 -0.19 -3.29 14.38
N THR A 70 -0.24 -2.93 15.63
CA THR A 70 0.73 -2.00 16.24
C THR A 70 2.16 -2.50 16.08
N LYS A 71 2.39 -3.80 16.22
CA LYS A 71 3.74 -4.39 16.11
C LYS A 71 4.31 -4.25 14.71
N LEU A 72 3.50 -4.46 13.68
CA LEU A 72 3.95 -4.30 12.29
C LEU A 72 4.26 -2.84 11.98
N LEU A 73 3.42 -1.90 12.42
CA LEU A 73 3.67 -0.47 12.23
C LEU A 73 4.95 -0.01 12.94
N GLU A 74 5.20 -0.50 14.14
CA GLU A 74 6.46 -0.23 14.86
C GLU A 74 7.68 -0.83 14.13
N TRP A 75 7.55 -2.02 13.58
CA TRP A 75 8.60 -2.63 12.79
C TRP A 75 8.92 -1.80 11.54
N VAL A 76 7.90 -1.33 10.84
CA VAL A 76 8.08 -0.43 9.69
C VAL A 76 8.85 0.81 10.10
N LYS A 77 8.46 1.45 11.21
CA LYS A 77 9.13 2.63 11.73
C LYS A 77 10.59 2.38 12.07
N THR A 78 10.89 1.27 12.75
CA THR A 78 12.24 0.99 13.21
C THR A 78 13.16 0.44 12.13
N SER A 79 12.61 -0.27 11.14
CA SER A 79 13.40 -1.01 10.16
C SER A 79 13.39 -0.41 8.76
N LEU A 80 12.35 0.32 8.37
CA LEU A 80 12.14 0.76 6.99
C LEU A 80 11.97 2.27 6.82
N TRP A 81 11.97 3.05 7.90
CA TRP A 81 11.52 4.45 7.86
C TRP A 81 12.30 5.33 6.89
N LYS A 82 13.55 5.01 6.62
CA LYS A 82 14.42 5.78 5.70
C LYS A 82 14.24 5.38 4.24
N GLU A 83 13.50 4.31 3.98
CA GLU A 83 13.30 3.78 2.64
C GLU A 83 11.91 4.13 2.09
N PRO A 84 11.70 4.14 0.77
CA PRO A 84 10.35 4.24 0.21
C PRO A 84 9.63 2.89 0.29
N TRP A 85 9.34 2.45 1.51
CA TRP A 85 8.96 1.08 1.86
C TRP A 85 7.57 0.65 1.39
N GLY A 86 6.71 1.58 1.02
CA GLY A 86 5.34 1.25 0.61
C GLY A 86 4.34 2.29 1.07
N ILE A 87 3.09 1.87 1.25
CA ILE A 87 1.97 2.74 1.63
C ILE A 87 1.14 2.11 2.73
N VAL A 88 0.40 2.95 3.45
CA VAL A 88 -0.62 2.54 4.41
C VAL A 88 -1.99 2.66 3.76
N VAL A 89 -2.84 1.67 3.98
CA VAL A 89 -4.21 1.60 3.46
C VAL A 89 -5.17 1.55 4.65
N ILE A 90 -6.14 2.44 4.68
CA ILE A 90 -7.18 2.47 5.70
C ILE A 90 -8.49 2.00 5.07
N SER A 91 -8.99 0.87 5.56
CA SER A 91 -10.20 0.23 5.02
C SER A 91 -10.90 -0.58 6.10
N THR A 92 -12.23 -0.52 6.12
CA THR A 92 -13.06 -1.39 6.95
C THR A 92 -13.39 -2.73 6.26
N ALA A 93 -13.02 -2.89 4.99
CA ALA A 93 -13.19 -4.14 4.26
C ALA A 93 -12.26 -5.23 4.81
N ASP A 94 -12.62 -6.49 4.61
CA ASP A 94 -11.79 -7.60 5.03
C ASP A 94 -10.56 -7.79 4.13
N PHE A 95 -9.63 -8.62 4.59
CA PHE A 95 -8.36 -8.88 3.91
C PHE A 95 -8.57 -9.37 2.47
N ALA A 96 -9.52 -10.28 2.25
CA ALA A 96 -9.77 -10.83 0.92
C ALA A 96 -10.28 -9.78 -0.06
N ALA A 97 -11.17 -8.88 0.40
CA ALA A 97 -11.70 -7.80 -0.40
C ALA A 97 -10.63 -6.77 -0.77
N VAL A 98 -9.78 -6.40 0.19
CA VAL A 98 -8.67 -5.47 -0.03
C VAL A 98 -7.65 -6.08 -1.02
N ARG A 99 -7.31 -7.34 -0.84
CA ARG A 99 -6.41 -8.07 -1.75
C ARG A 99 -6.95 -8.10 -3.17
N ALA A 100 -8.21 -8.48 -3.35
CA ALA A 100 -8.85 -8.54 -4.67
C ALA A 100 -8.87 -7.16 -5.34
N HIS A 101 -9.16 -6.12 -4.56
CA HIS A 101 -9.15 -4.74 -5.05
C HIS A 101 -7.79 -4.36 -5.64
N PHE A 102 -6.72 -4.52 -4.87
CA PHE A 102 -5.39 -4.08 -5.32
C PHE A 102 -4.80 -4.94 -6.43
N ARG A 103 -5.13 -6.22 -6.49
CA ARG A 103 -4.69 -7.08 -7.60
C ARG A 103 -5.21 -6.59 -8.95
N ARG A 104 -6.32 -5.86 -8.98
CA ARG A 104 -6.88 -5.28 -10.21
C ARG A 104 -6.02 -4.14 -10.78
N PHE A 105 -5.21 -3.49 -9.94
CA PHE A 105 -4.45 -2.30 -10.34
C PHE A 105 -2.96 -2.55 -10.56
N LEU A 106 -2.49 -3.78 -10.40
CA LEU A 106 -1.07 -4.10 -10.56
C LEU A 106 -0.56 -3.93 -11.97
N MET A 107 -1.43 -4.07 -12.96
CA MET A 107 -1.05 -3.96 -14.37
C MET A 107 -1.93 -2.95 -15.08
N VAL A 108 -1.30 -2.14 -15.92
CA VAL A 108 -1.99 -1.22 -16.83
C VAL A 108 -1.64 -1.58 -18.26
N GLN A 109 -2.59 -1.38 -19.18
CA GLN A 109 -2.37 -1.58 -20.59
C GLN A 109 -2.10 -0.26 -21.28
N SER A 110 -1.01 -0.19 -22.05
CA SER A 110 -0.70 0.99 -22.86
C SER A 110 -1.66 1.10 -24.04
N PRO A 111 -1.76 2.29 -24.70
CA PRO A 111 -2.54 2.42 -25.93
C PRO A 111 -2.12 1.46 -27.05
N GLU A 112 -0.84 1.03 -27.06
CA GLU A 112 -0.29 0.07 -28.03
C GLU A 112 -0.55 -1.40 -27.65
N GLY A 113 -1.25 -1.65 -26.52
CA GLY A 113 -1.58 -3.00 -26.06
C GLY A 113 -0.53 -3.69 -25.20
N GLU A 114 0.55 -3.00 -24.85
CA GLU A 114 1.56 -3.54 -23.93
C GLU A 114 1.07 -3.50 -22.48
N TYR A 115 1.52 -4.46 -21.66
CA TYR A 115 1.22 -4.49 -20.23
C TYR A 115 2.40 -4.05 -19.41
N TRP A 116 2.17 -3.08 -18.50
CA TRP A 116 3.18 -2.59 -17.56
C TRP A 116 2.70 -2.79 -16.13
N TYR A 117 3.64 -3.09 -15.24
CA TYR A 117 3.36 -3.07 -13.81
C TYR A 117 3.15 -1.64 -13.35
N PHE A 118 2.04 -1.41 -12.65
CA PHE A 118 1.73 -0.12 -12.05
C PHE A 118 2.10 -0.16 -10.57
N ARG A 119 3.11 0.61 -10.20
CA ARG A 119 3.64 0.66 -8.84
C ARG A 119 2.93 1.70 -7.98
N PHE A 120 1.60 1.62 -7.87
CA PHE A 120 0.81 2.54 -7.05
C PHE A 120 1.22 2.52 -5.57
N TYR A 121 1.81 1.44 -5.10
CA TYR A 121 2.29 1.24 -3.73
C TYR A 121 3.64 1.92 -3.45
N ASP A 122 4.23 2.57 -4.42
CA ASP A 122 5.42 3.40 -4.23
C ASP A 122 4.97 4.77 -3.68
N PRO A 123 5.47 5.21 -2.51
CA PRO A 123 5.06 6.49 -1.91
C PRO A 123 5.43 7.71 -2.74
N ARG A 124 6.31 7.56 -3.72
CA ARG A 124 6.68 8.61 -4.68
C ARG A 124 5.70 8.67 -5.85
N VAL A 125 5.01 7.57 -6.15
CA VAL A 125 4.10 7.44 -7.29
C VAL A 125 2.65 7.76 -6.89
N LEU A 126 2.18 7.25 -5.76
CA LEU A 126 0.78 7.33 -5.37
C LEU A 126 0.23 8.77 -5.30
N PRO A 127 0.90 9.73 -4.65
CA PRO A 127 0.36 11.10 -4.59
C PRO A 127 0.20 11.72 -5.96
N VAL A 128 1.17 11.54 -6.86
CA VAL A 128 1.12 12.07 -8.23
C VAL A 128 -0.02 11.44 -9.03
N PHE A 129 -0.18 10.13 -8.89
CA PHE A 129 -1.29 9.40 -9.52
C PHE A 129 -2.64 9.94 -9.06
N LEU A 130 -2.84 10.09 -7.76
CA LEU A 130 -4.10 10.58 -7.20
C LEU A 130 -4.41 12.02 -7.63
N GLU A 131 -3.41 12.89 -7.68
CA GLU A 131 -3.57 14.27 -8.12
C GLU A 131 -3.94 14.37 -9.61
N SER A 132 -3.41 13.48 -10.44
CA SER A 132 -3.63 13.49 -11.89
C SER A 132 -4.86 12.71 -12.33
N SER A 133 -5.51 11.97 -11.43
CA SER A 133 -6.67 11.15 -11.73
C SER A 133 -7.95 11.98 -11.79
N ASN A 134 -8.86 11.60 -12.71
CA ASN A 134 -10.20 12.16 -12.73
C ASN A 134 -11.11 11.52 -11.67
N ASP A 135 -12.33 12.03 -11.52
CA ASP A 135 -13.24 11.57 -10.47
C ASP A 135 -13.61 10.10 -10.59
N ASN A 136 -13.78 9.59 -11.80
CA ASN A 136 -14.09 8.17 -12.04
C ASN A 136 -12.91 7.27 -11.68
N GLU A 137 -11.71 7.67 -12.07
CA GLU A 137 -10.47 6.94 -11.73
C GLU A 137 -10.26 6.90 -10.23
N LEU A 138 -10.47 8.03 -9.54
CA LEU A 138 -10.37 8.09 -8.08
C LEU A 138 -11.39 7.18 -7.41
N LYS A 139 -12.64 7.21 -7.87
CA LYS A 139 -13.70 6.37 -7.33
C LYS A 139 -13.36 4.89 -7.47
N GLU A 140 -12.85 4.49 -8.62
CA GLU A 140 -12.45 3.11 -8.86
C GLU A 140 -11.24 2.70 -8.02
N PHE A 141 -10.22 3.56 -7.97
CA PHE A 141 -8.99 3.25 -7.24
C PHE A 141 -9.20 3.22 -5.73
N PHE A 142 -9.97 4.15 -5.18
CA PHE A 142 -10.32 4.09 -3.76
C PHE A 142 -11.14 2.83 -3.44
N GLY A 143 -12.23 2.58 -4.19
CA GLY A 143 -13.07 1.40 -3.97
C GLY A 143 -13.43 1.20 -2.50
N PRO A 144 -12.97 0.10 -1.86
CA PRO A 144 -13.24 -0.16 -0.44
C PRO A 144 -12.32 0.61 0.51
N VAL A 145 -11.43 1.46 0.00
CA VAL A 145 -10.43 2.19 0.79
C VAL A 145 -10.98 3.57 1.19
N GLN A 146 -10.92 3.90 2.47
CA GLN A 146 -11.31 5.21 2.98
C GLN A 146 -10.20 6.25 2.86
N ALA A 147 -8.95 5.82 3.04
CA ALA A 147 -7.80 6.72 2.97
C ALA A 147 -6.51 5.96 2.72
N TYR A 148 -5.54 6.65 2.16
CA TYR A 148 -4.16 6.20 2.07
C TYR A 148 -3.29 7.06 2.99
N ALA A 149 -2.23 6.49 3.54
CA ALA A 149 -1.19 7.27 4.19
C ALA A 149 0.15 6.96 3.55
N VAL A 150 0.91 8.01 3.28
CA VAL A 150 2.24 7.91 2.69
C VAL A 150 3.26 8.59 3.59
N HIS A 151 4.41 7.94 3.70
CA HIS A 151 5.57 8.48 4.41
C HIS A 151 6.54 9.09 3.41
N SER A 152 6.95 10.32 3.67
CA SER A 152 7.99 10.97 2.86
C SER A 152 9.34 10.86 3.57
N PRO A 153 10.32 10.15 3.01
CA PRO A 153 11.66 10.08 3.62
C PRO A 153 12.37 11.42 3.70
N GLU A 154 11.99 12.38 2.83
CA GLU A 154 12.63 13.70 2.79
C GLU A 154 12.36 14.52 4.04
N ASP A 155 11.11 14.58 4.51
CA ASP A 155 10.72 15.35 5.69
C ASP A 155 10.28 14.46 6.87
N MET A 156 10.29 13.15 6.71
CA MET A 156 9.91 12.15 7.71
C MET A 156 8.46 12.29 8.20
N LYS A 157 7.59 12.85 7.38
CA LYS A 157 6.18 13.07 7.73
C LYS A 157 5.27 12.07 7.06
N LEU A 158 4.19 11.73 7.76
CA LEU A 158 3.08 10.94 7.24
C LEU A 158 1.97 11.87 6.75
N ARG A 159 1.44 11.59 5.57
CA ARG A 159 0.32 12.33 5.00
C ARG A 159 -0.82 11.39 4.68
N LEU A 160 -1.99 11.76 5.18
CA LEU A 160 -3.24 11.04 4.93
C LEU A 160 -3.94 11.66 3.74
N ILE A 161 -4.33 10.84 2.78
CA ILE A 161 -5.01 11.26 1.54
C ILE A 161 -6.37 10.58 1.47
N LYS A 162 -7.42 11.39 1.37
CA LYS A 162 -8.82 10.92 1.23
C LYS A 162 -9.41 11.42 -0.07
N ALA A 163 -10.34 10.65 -0.63
CA ALA A 163 -11.24 11.17 -1.67
C ALA A 163 -12.25 12.14 -1.03
N VAL A 164 -12.60 13.18 -1.76
CA VAL A 164 -13.60 14.17 -1.34
C VAL A 164 -14.98 13.81 -1.87
#